data_fb29e1240ab7b86f3f5953c65d4ef039
#
_entry.id   fb29e1240ab7b86f3f5953c65d4ef039
#
_cell.length_a   1.000
_cell.length_b   1.000
_cell.length_c   1.000
_cell.angle_alpha   90.00
_cell.angle_beta   90.00
_cell.angle_gamma   90.00
#
_symmetry.space_group_name_H-M   'P 1'
#
loop_
_entity.id
_entity.type
_entity.pdbx_description
1 polymer ?
#
loop_
_entity_poly.entity_id
_entity_poly.type
_entity_poly.pdbx_seq_one_letter_code
_entity_poly.pdbx_strand_id
1 'polypeptide(L)'
;MQLSDKFFTFDTGEKSHFFDIITSSGLSLSLFSIGASIQKIAFKGKKWSDHPETDGNELPITLSSGNPDFYRLCPCYAGATLAPNAGRISGSSILLGGETIPLTPNEGANQLHGGPHNLSAQNW
;
A
#
# COMPACT_ATOMS: atom_id res chain seq x y z
N MET A 1 17.81 10.53 12.12
CA MET A 1 16.53 10.15 11.51
C MET A 1 15.81 11.43 11.11
N GLN A 2 15.36 11.51 9.86
CA GLN A 2 14.51 12.60 9.37
C GLN A 2 13.12 12.03 9.10
N LEU A 3 12.10 12.80 9.46
CA LEU A 3 10.70 12.50 9.17
C LEU A 3 10.10 13.71 8.48
N SER A 4 9.43 13.51 7.36
CA SER A 4 8.62 14.54 6.71
C SER A 4 7.22 14.00 6.47
N ASP A 5 6.24 14.89 6.57
CA ASP A 5 4.84 14.65 6.25
C ASP A 5 4.43 15.63 5.15
N LYS A 6 3.84 15.08 4.10
CA LYS A 6 3.28 15.83 2.98
C LYS A 6 1.89 15.31 2.71
N PHE A 7 0.99 16.16 2.24
CA PHE A 7 -0.31 15.66 1.79
C PHE A 7 -0.51 15.89 0.31
N PHE A 8 -1.29 14.97 -0.23
CA PHE A 8 -1.83 15.01 -1.56
C PHE A 8 -3.34 15.17 -1.45
N THR A 9 -3.91 15.99 -2.33
CA THR A 9 -5.37 16.14 -2.44
C THR A 9 -5.81 15.52 -3.76
N PHE A 10 -6.66 14.52 -3.71
CA PHE A 10 -7.27 13.90 -4.89
C PHE A 10 -8.30 14.83 -5.54
N ASP A 11 -8.67 14.54 -6.78
CA ASP A 11 -9.72 15.27 -7.49
C ASP A 11 -11.09 15.21 -6.77
N THR A 12 -11.28 14.18 -5.94
CA THR A 12 -12.45 14.04 -5.07
C THR A 12 -12.47 15.02 -3.89
N GLY A 13 -11.38 15.75 -3.65
CA GLY A 13 -11.17 16.60 -2.47
C GLY A 13 -10.67 15.83 -1.24
N GLU A 14 -10.56 14.51 -1.31
CA GLU A 14 -9.97 13.69 -0.25
C GLU A 14 -8.48 14.01 -0.10
N LYS A 15 -8.02 14.08 1.15
CA LYS A 15 -6.60 14.30 1.47
C LYS A 15 -5.98 13.03 2.01
N SER A 16 -4.78 12.75 1.56
CA SER A 16 -3.97 11.61 2.02
C SER A 16 -2.55 12.05 2.31
N HIS A 17 -1.91 11.40 3.25
CA HIS A 17 -0.58 11.75 3.73
C HIS A 17 0.49 10.85 3.12
N PHE A 18 1.64 11.46 2.83
CA PHE A 18 2.90 10.77 2.56
C PHE A 18 3.85 11.02 3.71
N PHE A 19 4.37 9.96 4.28
CA PHE A 19 5.39 10.01 5.33
C PHE A 19 6.71 9.50 4.76
N ASP A 20 7.71 10.37 4.70
CA ASP A 20 9.06 9.97 4.34
C ASP A 20 9.92 9.87 5.59
N ILE A 21 10.50 8.71 5.81
CA ILE A 21 11.40 8.41 6.91
C ILE A 21 12.78 8.11 6.33
N ILE A 22 13.81 8.83 6.79
CA ILE A 22 15.19 8.60 6.38
C ILE A 22 16.02 8.34 7.63
N THR A 23 16.65 7.17 7.66
CA THR A 23 17.55 6.80 8.76
C THR A 23 18.93 7.44 8.56
N SER A 24 19.74 7.46 9.62
CA SER A 24 21.14 7.93 9.54
C SER A 24 22.02 7.01 8.66
N SER A 25 21.62 5.75 8.46
CA SER A 25 22.29 4.81 7.56
C SER A 25 21.90 4.96 6.09
N GLY A 26 21.00 5.90 5.76
CA GLY A 26 20.57 6.15 4.39
C GLY A 26 19.39 5.30 3.92
N LEU A 27 18.80 4.44 4.77
CA LEU A 27 17.55 3.80 4.43
C LEU A 27 16.44 4.84 4.34
N SER A 28 15.73 4.86 3.22
CA SER A 28 14.57 5.71 2.95
C SER A 28 13.32 4.85 2.84
N LEU A 29 12.28 5.21 3.58
CA LEU A 29 10.98 4.56 3.56
C LEU A 29 9.92 5.62 3.31
N SER A 30 9.11 5.44 2.27
CA SER A 30 7.94 6.26 2.00
C SER A 30 6.67 5.45 2.25
N LEU A 31 5.79 5.98 3.08
CA LEU A 31 4.49 5.42 3.40
C LEU A 31 3.40 6.33 2.88
N PHE A 32 2.29 5.74 2.48
CA PHE A 32 1.11 6.46 2.04
C PHE A 32 -0.08 6.08 2.92
N SER A 33 -0.89 7.04 3.34
CA SER A 33 -1.97 6.78 4.29
C SER A 33 -3.09 5.91 3.71
N ILE A 34 -3.34 5.93 2.38
CA ILE A 34 -4.25 4.96 1.78
C ILE A 34 -3.69 3.55 1.93
N GLY A 35 -4.45 2.70 2.62
CA GLY A 35 -4.08 1.32 2.89
C GLY A 35 -2.84 1.16 3.76
N ALA A 36 -2.38 2.22 4.46
CA ALA A 36 -1.08 2.26 5.12
C ALA A 36 0.02 1.65 4.22
N SER A 37 0.03 2.08 2.95
CA SER A 37 0.81 1.43 1.90
C SER A 37 2.28 1.80 1.97
N ILE A 38 3.15 0.80 1.79
CA ILE A 38 4.58 1.04 1.54
C ILE A 38 4.71 1.50 0.09
N GLN A 39 4.95 2.80 -0.10
CA GLN A 39 5.13 3.37 -1.41
C GLN A 39 6.53 3.08 -1.96
N LYS A 40 7.56 3.29 -1.15
CA LYS A 40 8.95 3.12 -1.58
C LYS A 40 9.83 2.71 -0.42
N ILE A 41 10.75 1.79 -0.70
CA ILE A 41 11.92 1.52 0.13
C ILE A 41 13.15 1.74 -0.76
N ALA A 42 14.11 2.53 -0.30
CA ALA A 42 15.32 2.85 -1.05
C ALA A 42 16.53 3.08 -0.13
N PHE A 43 17.72 3.01 -0.70
CA PHE A 43 18.96 3.42 -0.03
C PHE A 43 19.51 4.69 -0.68
N LYS A 44 19.59 5.77 0.10
CA LYS A 44 20.21 7.02 -0.32
C LYS A 44 21.72 6.88 -0.48
N GLY A 45 22.28 7.56 -1.47
CA GLY A 45 23.71 7.53 -1.75
C GLY A 45 24.20 6.21 -2.36
N LYS A 46 23.29 5.33 -2.80
CA LYS A 46 23.60 4.09 -3.51
C LYS A 46 23.01 4.16 -4.91
N LYS A 47 23.63 3.42 -5.84
CA LYS A 47 23.23 3.32 -7.24
C LYS A 47 23.21 1.86 -7.66
N TRP A 48 22.34 1.53 -8.61
CA TRP A 48 22.51 0.34 -9.43
C TRP A 48 23.54 0.67 -10.50
N SER A 49 24.67 -0.03 -10.52
CA SER A 49 25.75 0.22 -11.50
C SER A 49 25.27 0.10 -12.96
N ASP A 50 24.25 -0.73 -13.17
CA ASP A 50 23.79 -1.12 -14.49
C ASP A 50 22.42 -0.48 -14.86
N HIS A 51 21.91 0.44 -14.04
CA HIS A 51 20.64 1.13 -14.26
C HIS A 51 20.82 2.65 -14.18
N PRO A 52 21.27 3.27 -15.28
CA PRO A 52 21.57 4.70 -15.34
C PRO A 52 20.33 5.60 -15.18
N GLU A 53 19.12 5.07 -15.39
CA GLU A 53 17.85 5.76 -15.19
C GLU A 53 17.46 5.98 -13.71
N THR A 54 18.15 5.35 -12.75
CA THR A 54 18.04 5.76 -11.36
C THR A 54 18.65 7.15 -11.21
N ASP A 55 17.97 8.11 -10.61
CA ASP A 55 18.38 9.53 -10.53
C ASP A 55 19.69 9.76 -9.76
N GLY A 56 20.47 8.72 -9.58
CA GLY A 56 21.83 8.71 -9.09
C GLY A 56 21.99 8.90 -7.58
N ASN A 57 20.94 9.20 -6.85
CA ASN A 57 20.98 9.47 -5.41
C ASN A 57 20.24 8.46 -4.54
N GLU A 58 19.41 7.61 -5.15
CA GLU A 58 18.66 6.58 -4.44
C GLU A 58 18.73 5.25 -5.21
N LEU A 59 18.88 4.17 -4.45
CA LEU A 59 18.74 2.79 -4.93
C LEU A 59 17.38 2.27 -4.46
N PRO A 60 16.32 2.30 -5.28
CA PRO A 60 15.04 1.72 -4.91
C PRO A 60 15.12 0.20 -4.91
N ILE A 61 14.52 -0.43 -3.91
CA ILE A 61 14.44 -1.90 -3.77
C ILE A 61 12.99 -2.41 -3.83
N THR A 62 12.03 -1.50 -4.02
CA THR A 62 10.62 -1.82 -4.24
C THR A 62 10.16 -1.22 -5.57
N LEU A 63 9.18 -1.88 -6.20
CA LEU A 63 8.40 -1.24 -7.24
C LEU A 63 7.55 -0.14 -6.61
N SER A 64 7.61 1.06 -7.17
CA SER A 64 6.87 2.21 -6.66
C SER A 64 6.29 3.04 -7.80
N SER A 65 5.22 3.75 -7.52
CA SER A 65 4.65 4.74 -8.42
C SER A 65 4.73 6.13 -7.78
N GLY A 66 5.09 7.13 -8.56
CA GLY A 66 4.98 8.53 -8.15
C GLY A 66 3.54 9.06 -8.18
N ASN A 67 2.61 8.30 -8.76
CA ASN A 67 1.20 8.68 -8.85
C ASN A 67 0.42 8.10 -7.65
N PRO A 68 -0.15 8.93 -6.76
CA PRO A 68 -0.96 8.49 -5.62
C PRO A 68 -2.21 7.70 -6.01
N ASP A 69 -2.82 8.00 -7.15
CA ASP A 69 -3.99 7.27 -7.66
C ASP A 69 -3.66 5.79 -7.95
N PHE A 70 -2.42 5.47 -8.26
CA PHE A 70 -1.99 4.08 -8.42
C PHE A 70 -2.30 3.26 -7.17
N TYR A 71 -2.01 3.78 -5.97
CA TYR A 71 -2.23 3.05 -4.71
C TYR A 71 -3.70 2.94 -4.35
N ARG A 72 -4.49 3.92 -4.72
CA ARG A 72 -5.93 3.96 -4.48
C ARG A 72 -6.73 3.07 -5.44
N LEU A 73 -6.32 3.00 -6.70
CA LEU A 73 -7.07 2.37 -7.77
C LEU A 73 -6.47 1.05 -8.27
N CYS A 74 -5.24 0.72 -7.86
CA CYS A 74 -4.57 -0.47 -8.32
C CYS A 74 -5.22 -1.75 -7.77
N PRO A 75 -5.73 -2.62 -8.63
CA PRO A 75 -6.33 -3.88 -8.19
C PRO A 75 -5.30 -4.91 -7.68
N CYS A 76 -4.01 -4.60 -7.77
CA CYS A 76 -2.93 -5.48 -7.35
C CYS A 76 -2.53 -5.29 -5.87
N TYR A 77 -3.15 -4.35 -5.15
CA TYR A 77 -2.87 -4.05 -3.73
C TYR A 77 -1.39 -3.75 -3.45
N ALA A 78 -0.71 -3.06 -4.37
CA ALA A 78 0.73 -2.79 -4.29
C ALA A 78 1.10 -2.09 -2.98
N GLY A 79 1.95 -2.75 -2.17
CA GLY A 79 2.43 -2.24 -0.89
C GLY A 79 1.39 -2.07 0.21
N ALA A 80 0.11 -2.36 -0.06
CA ALA A 80 -0.99 -2.10 0.87
C ALA A 80 -1.02 -3.08 2.05
N THR A 81 -1.47 -2.60 3.19
CA THR A 81 -1.80 -3.45 4.33
C THR A 81 -3.12 -4.15 4.10
N LEU A 82 -3.11 -5.48 4.10
CA LEU A 82 -4.30 -6.31 3.87
C LEU A 82 -4.94 -6.68 5.21
N ALA A 83 -6.17 -6.23 5.43
CA ALA A 83 -6.95 -6.55 6.62
C ALA A 83 -8.46 -6.37 6.35
N PRO A 84 -9.35 -7.06 7.10
CA PRO A 84 -9.07 -7.93 8.27
C PRO A 84 -8.49 -9.29 7.92
N ASN A 85 -8.54 -9.73 6.67
CA ASN A 85 -7.93 -10.99 6.23
C ASN A 85 -7.13 -10.80 4.94
N ALA A 86 -6.13 -11.63 4.73
CA ALA A 86 -5.40 -11.73 3.47
C ALA A 86 -5.84 -12.97 2.69
N GLY A 87 -5.81 -12.90 1.36
CA GLY A 87 -6.23 -13.98 0.47
C GLY A 87 -7.74 -14.06 0.29
N ARG A 88 -8.18 -15.17 -0.31
CA ARG A 88 -9.58 -15.41 -0.68
C ARG A 88 -10.31 -16.25 0.35
N ILE A 89 -11.56 -15.88 0.62
CA ILE A 89 -12.52 -16.71 1.33
C ILE A 89 -13.53 -17.17 0.30
N SER A 90 -13.49 -18.47 -0.01
CA SER A 90 -14.35 -19.10 -1.02
C SER A 90 -15.82 -19.03 -0.61
N GLY A 91 -16.69 -18.70 -1.57
CA GLY A 91 -18.11 -18.56 -1.33
C GLY A 91 -18.50 -17.47 -0.34
N SER A 92 -17.58 -16.55 -0.03
CA SER A 92 -17.81 -15.42 0.88
C SER A 92 -18.52 -15.82 2.17
N SER A 93 -18.06 -16.89 2.82
CA SER A 93 -18.59 -17.30 4.12
C SER A 93 -17.53 -18.02 4.96
N ILE A 94 -17.66 -17.91 6.28
CA ILE A 94 -16.82 -18.62 7.24
C ILE A 94 -17.70 -19.41 8.22
N LEU A 95 -17.18 -20.53 8.70
CA LEU A 95 -17.81 -21.30 9.78
C LEU A 95 -17.13 -20.91 11.10
N LEU A 96 -17.90 -20.35 12.01
CA LEU A 96 -17.42 -19.93 13.32
C LEU A 96 -18.38 -20.42 14.40
N GLY A 97 -17.89 -21.20 15.35
CA GLY A 97 -18.70 -21.74 16.44
C GLY A 97 -19.86 -22.65 16.01
N GLY A 98 -19.79 -23.23 14.80
CA GLY A 98 -20.86 -24.05 14.22
C GLY A 98 -21.89 -23.27 13.41
N GLU A 99 -21.76 -21.94 13.34
CA GLU A 99 -22.62 -21.07 12.55
C GLU A 99 -21.90 -20.61 11.29
N THR A 100 -22.63 -20.54 10.17
CA THR A 100 -22.13 -19.98 8.91
C THR A 100 -22.36 -18.48 8.92
N ILE A 101 -21.26 -17.72 8.90
CA ILE A 101 -21.29 -16.26 8.85
C ILE A 101 -21.05 -15.80 7.40
N PRO A 102 -22.04 -15.14 6.77
CA PRO A 102 -21.88 -14.60 5.44
C PRO A 102 -20.96 -13.37 5.46
N LEU A 103 -20.15 -13.25 4.39
CA LEU A 103 -19.25 -12.12 4.14
C LEU A 103 -19.65 -11.45 2.83
N THR A 104 -19.23 -10.20 2.64
CA THR A 104 -19.52 -9.48 1.40
C THR A 104 -18.50 -9.84 0.33
N PRO A 105 -18.92 -10.40 -0.83
CA PRO A 105 -18.03 -10.70 -1.92
C PRO A 105 -17.53 -9.42 -2.61
N ASN A 106 -16.30 -9.46 -3.15
CA ASN A 106 -15.71 -8.41 -3.98
C ASN A 106 -14.88 -8.96 -5.16
N GLU A 107 -14.84 -10.30 -5.29
CA GLU A 107 -14.21 -10.98 -6.42
C GLU A 107 -15.07 -12.16 -6.84
N GLY A 108 -16.02 -11.94 -7.76
CA GLY A 108 -17.01 -12.94 -8.12
C GLY A 108 -17.82 -13.40 -6.91
N ALA A 109 -17.83 -14.70 -6.63
CA ALA A 109 -18.50 -15.26 -5.44
C ALA A 109 -17.62 -15.25 -4.19
N ASN A 110 -16.37 -14.78 -4.27
CA ASN A 110 -15.41 -14.85 -3.18
C ASN A 110 -15.23 -13.47 -2.51
N GLN A 111 -14.83 -13.51 -1.24
CA GLN A 111 -14.27 -12.32 -0.59
C GLN A 111 -12.76 -12.35 -0.72
N LEU A 112 -12.19 -11.28 -1.29
CA LEU A 112 -10.75 -11.07 -1.39
C LEU A 112 -10.31 -9.97 -0.43
N HIS A 113 -9.24 -10.23 0.34
CA HIS A 113 -8.56 -9.27 1.20
C HIS A 113 -9.46 -8.45 2.15
N GLY A 114 -10.50 -9.07 2.70
CA GLY A 114 -11.40 -8.40 3.64
C GLY A 114 -12.64 -7.75 3.01
N GLY A 115 -12.85 -7.93 1.69
CA GLY A 115 -14.05 -7.48 1.01
C GLY A 115 -13.98 -6.03 0.51
N PRO A 116 -15.14 -5.45 0.10
CA PRO A 116 -15.17 -4.15 -0.56
C PRO A 116 -14.80 -2.97 0.35
N HIS A 117 -14.84 -3.15 1.66
CA HIS A 117 -14.49 -2.13 2.66
C HIS A 117 -13.23 -2.51 3.45
N ASN A 118 -12.33 -3.26 2.82
CA ASN A 118 -11.07 -3.67 3.44
C ASN A 118 -10.18 -2.48 3.80
N LEU A 119 -9.24 -2.71 4.71
CA LEU A 119 -8.36 -1.65 5.21
C LEU A 119 -7.34 -1.15 4.19
N SER A 120 -7.09 -1.91 3.10
CA SER A 120 -6.20 -1.47 2.02
C SER A 120 -6.75 -0.30 1.20
N ALA A 121 -8.07 -0.07 1.24
CA ALA A 121 -8.74 1.03 0.55
C ALA A 121 -9.06 2.22 1.49
N GLN A 122 -8.79 2.08 2.79
CA GLN A 122 -9.06 3.14 3.76
C GLN A 122 -7.90 4.14 3.84
N ASN A 123 -8.25 5.36 4.17
CA ASN A 123 -7.29 6.40 4.50
C ASN A 123 -7.05 6.36 6.03
N TRP A 124 -5.83 6.09 6.43
CA TRP A 124 -5.42 5.84 7.83
C TRP A 124 -4.94 7.11 8.51
#